data_64b3c4505fea02e6b41e25dffb9760b6
#
_entry.id   64b3c4505fea02e6b41e25dffb9760b6
#
_cell.length_a   1.000
_cell.length_b   1.000
_cell.length_c   1.000
_cell.angle_alpha   90.00
_cell.angle_beta   90.00
_cell.angle_gamma   90.00
#
_symmetry.space_group_name_H-M   'P 1'
#
loop_
_entity.id
_entity.type
_entity.pdbx_description
1 polymer ?
#
loop_
_entity_poly.entity_id
_entity_poly.type
_entity_poly.pdbx_seq_one_letter_code
_entity_poly.pdbx_strand_id
1 'polypeptide(L)'
;MATVHYRKRLSEYLDTLPQEALITTGAVTAYIAEKTGEPEEKVRKAVNVNLARLEQEGIISRIVRGVYCKRIKTPFGDYVPSKDTLYGRWLVLDGDRVIGYETGPSLMNRLGLISQMPRKKWIATNNYTLPVPKDVEIEIQKPRIPVTHENYKYLQILDIIEDMDRAPIDAAAPE
;
A
#
# COMPACT_ATOMS: atom_id res chain seq x y z
N MET A 1 4.13 -31.08 -15.19
CA MET A 1 2.68 -30.80 -15.04
C MET A 1 2.34 -29.86 -13.87
N ALA A 2 3.04 -29.86 -12.74
CA ALA A 2 2.78 -28.98 -11.61
C ALA A 2 2.87 -27.46 -11.92
N THR A 3 3.77 -27.05 -12.79
CA THR A 3 4.03 -25.63 -13.11
C THR A 3 2.84 -24.91 -13.76
N VAL A 4 2.04 -25.60 -14.58
CA VAL A 4 0.86 -25.01 -15.25
C VAL A 4 -0.25 -24.70 -14.25
N HIS A 5 -0.43 -25.55 -13.25
CA HIS A 5 -1.47 -25.38 -12.23
C HIS A 5 -1.23 -24.13 -11.36
N TYR A 6 0.01 -23.92 -10.88
CA TYR A 6 0.34 -22.74 -10.08
C TYR A 6 0.24 -21.43 -10.86
N ARG A 7 0.66 -21.42 -12.13
CA ARG A 7 0.55 -20.22 -12.98
C ARG A 7 -0.91 -19.79 -13.17
N LYS A 8 -1.80 -20.75 -13.43
CA LYS A 8 -3.24 -20.47 -13.55
C LYS A 8 -3.80 -19.85 -12.27
N ARG A 9 -3.48 -20.44 -11.11
CA ARG A 9 -3.92 -19.91 -9.81
C ARG A 9 -3.35 -18.53 -9.51
N LEU A 10 -2.09 -18.27 -9.89
CA LEU A 10 -1.49 -16.96 -9.76
C LEU A 10 -2.21 -15.92 -10.63
N SER A 11 -2.54 -16.26 -11.89
CA SER A 11 -3.33 -15.35 -12.76
C SER A 11 -4.70 -15.07 -12.16
N GLU A 12 -5.42 -16.09 -11.70
CA GLU A 12 -6.71 -15.95 -11.01
C GLU A 12 -6.59 -15.00 -9.81
N TYR A 13 -5.55 -15.14 -8.99
CA TYR A 13 -5.30 -14.23 -7.86
C TYR A 13 -5.04 -12.79 -8.32
N LEU A 14 -4.20 -12.61 -9.34
CA LEU A 14 -3.91 -11.28 -9.88
C LEU A 14 -5.17 -10.60 -10.42
N ASP A 15 -6.08 -11.35 -11.04
CA ASP A 15 -7.32 -10.80 -11.58
C ASP A 15 -8.29 -10.30 -10.50
N THR A 16 -8.18 -10.83 -9.27
CA THR A 16 -8.97 -10.34 -8.11
C THR A 16 -8.46 -9.03 -7.54
N LEU A 17 -7.20 -8.66 -7.83
CA LEU A 17 -6.58 -7.47 -7.25
C LEU A 17 -6.83 -6.21 -8.09
N PRO A 18 -7.03 -5.04 -7.47
CA PRO A 18 -7.06 -3.77 -8.18
C PRO A 18 -5.72 -3.49 -8.88
N GLN A 19 -5.73 -2.59 -9.87
CA GLN A 19 -4.54 -2.32 -10.69
C GLN A 19 -3.34 -1.81 -9.89
N GLU A 20 -3.59 -0.99 -8.87
CA GLU A 20 -2.54 -0.40 -8.01
C GLU A 20 -2.30 -1.19 -6.72
N ALA A 21 -2.70 -2.46 -6.67
CA ALA A 21 -2.46 -3.30 -5.51
C ALA A 21 -1.01 -3.78 -5.45
N LEU A 22 -0.46 -3.84 -4.24
CA LEU A 22 0.78 -4.55 -3.99
C LEU A 22 0.54 -6.07 -3.98
N ILE A 23 1.42 -6.79 -4.66
CA ILE A 23 1.43 -8.24 -4.75
C ILE A 23 2.60 -8.72 -3.91
N THR A 24 2.32 -9.34 -2.76
CA THR A 24 3.39 -9.92 -1.93
C THR A 24 3.53 -11.41 -2.19
N THR A 25 4.77 -11.90 -2.21
CA THR A 25 5.03 -13.35 -2.33
C THR A 25 4.30 -14.14 -1.24
N GLY A 26 4.19 -13.57 -0.02
CA GLY A 26 3.46 -14.21 1.10
C GLY A 26 1.97 -14.38 0.81
N ALA A 27 1.27 -13.31 0.41
CA ALA A 27 -0.16 -13.36 0.11
C ALA A 27 -0.48 -14.31 -1.04
N VAL A 28 0.32 -14.29 -2.12
CA VAL A 28 0.19 -15.23 -3.24
C VAL A 28 0.40 -16.68 -2.78
N THR A 29 1.41 -16.92 -1.93
CA THR A 29 1.70 -18.25 -1.42
C THR A 29 0.53 -18.78 -0.59
N ALA A 30 0.02 -17.97 0.36
CA ALA A 30 -1.11 -18.33 1.20
C ALA A 30 -2.37 -18.63 0.37
N TYR A 31 -2.70 -17.77 -0.60
CA TYR A 31 -3.84 -18.00 -1.50
C TYR A 31 -3.75 -19.31 -2.27
N ILE A 32 -2.58 -19.60 -2.87
CA ILE A 32 -2.40 -20.82 -3.65
C ILE A 32 -2.38 -22.06 -2.75
N ALA A 33 -1.75 -21.98 -1.57
CA ALA A 33 -1.74 -23.05 -0.59
C ALA A 33 -3.16 -23.42 -0.14
N GLU A 34 -3.99 -22.42 0.16
CA GLU A 34 -5.40 -22.61 0.49
C GLU A 34 -6.18 -23.29 -0.65
N LYS A 35 -5.99 -22.86 -1.88
CA LYS A 35 -6.70 -23.40 -3.06
C LYS A 35 -6.23 -24.80 -3.46
N THR A 36 -5.01 -25.19 -3.12
CA THR A 36 -4.43 -26.48 -3.53
C THR A 36 -4.35 -27.50 -2.40
N GLY A 37 -4.46 -27.06 -1.15
CA GLY A 37 -4.22 -27.89 0.02
C GLY A 37 -2.76 -28.30 0.23
N GLU A 38 -1.83 -27.65 -0.50
CA GLU A 38 -0.41 -27.95 -0.42
C GLU A 38 0.30 -27.10 0.66
N PRO A 39 1.37 -27.64 1.30
CA PRO A 39 2.15 -26.85 2.27
C PRO A 39 2.75 -25.59 1.67
N GLU A 40 2.72 -24.47 2.38
CA GLU A 40 3.22 -23.16 1.90
C GLU A 40 4.69 -23.22 1.45
N GLU A 41 5.55 -24.00 2.13
CA GLU A 41 6.96 -24.13 1.74
C GLU A 41 7.14 -24.67 0.32
N LYS A 42 6.31 -25.65 -0.07
CA LYS A 42 6.34 -26.23 -1.41
C LYS A 42 5.82 -25.21 -2.43
N VAL A 43 4.71 -24.56 -2.10
CA VAL A 43 4.06 -23.54 -2.96
C VAL A 43 4.98 -22.35 -3.17
N ARG A 44 5.66 -21.86 -2.13
CA ARG A 44 6.51 -20.66 -2.16
C ARG A 44 7.61 -20.73 -3.22
N LYS A 45 8.25 -21.91 -3.39
CA LYS A 45 9.28 -22.09 -4.44
C LYS A 45 8.68 -21.91 -5.83
N ALA A 46 7.52 -22.51 -6.09
CA ALA A 46 6.83 -22.39 -7.36
C ALA A 46 6.31 -20.97 -7.61
N VAL A 47 5.79 -20.30 -6.58
CA VAL A 47 5.35 -18.89 -6.62
C VAL A 47 6.49 -17.98 -7.03
N ASN A 48 7.66 -18.09 -6.39
CA ASN A 48 8.83 -17.27 -6.74
C ASN A 48 9.24 -17.40 -8.20
N VAL A 49 9.26 -18.65 -8.73
CA VAL A 49 9.59 -18.91 -10.15
C VAL A 49 8.54 -18.28 -11.08
N ASN A 50 7.25 -18.40 -10.74
CA ASN A 50 6.17 -17.85 -11.58
C ASN A 50 6.13 -16.33 -11.53
N LEU A 51 6.36 -15.71 -10.37
CA LEU A 51 6.46 -14.24 -10.24
C LEU A 51 7.63 -13.70 -11.06
N ALA A 52 8.81 -14.36 -11.01
CA ALA A 52 9.96 -13.96 -11.83
C ALA A 52 9.65 -14.07 -13.34
N ARG A 53 8.90 -15.08 -13.77
CA ARG A 53 8.48 -15.20 -15.19
C ARG A 53 7.50 -14.10 -15.59
N LEU A 54 6.51 -13.79 -14.75
CA LEU A 54 5.57 -12.70 -15.01
C LEU A 54 6.26 -11.33 -15.07
N GLU A 55 7.31 -11.13 -14.27
CA GLU A 55 8.16 -9.94 -14.33
C GLU A 55 8.92 -9.88 -15.68
N GLN A 56 9.53 -10.97 -16.13
CA GLN A 56 10.21 -11.06 -17.43
C GLN A 56 9.25 -10.85 -18.60
N GLU A 57 8.03 -11.33 -18.50
CA GLU A 57 6.95 -11.13 -19.49
C GLU A 57 6.38 -9.70 -19.47
N GLY A 58 6.79 -8.86 -18.53
CA GLY A 58 6.31 -7.48 -18.40
C GLY A 58 4.88 -7.34 -17.88
N ILE A 59 4.32 -8.37 -17.25
CA ILE A 59 2.96 -8.34 -16.68
C ILE A 59 2.96 -7.66 -15.31
N ILE A 60 4.00 -7.92 -14.52
CA ILE A 60 4.23 -7.29 -13.23
C ILE A 60 5.59 -6.62 -13.18
N SER A 61 5.78 -5.69 -12.24
CA SER A 61 7.08 -5.08 -11.93
C SER A 61 7.43 -5.31 -10.47
N ARG A 62 8.69 -5.64 -10.23
CA ARG A 62 9.22 -5.80 -8.88
C ARG A 62 9.50 -4.44 -8.26
N ILE A 63 8.93 -4.16 -7.10
CA ILE A 63 9.11 -2.92 -6.34
C ILE A 63 10.27 -3.05 -5.35
N VAL A 64 10.23 -4.12 -4.55
CA VAL A 64 11.32 -4.56 -3.67
C VAL A 64 11.32 -6.09 -3.62
N ARG A 65 12.24 -6.68 -2.89
CA ARG A 65 12.32 -8.14 -2.76
C ARG A 65 11.00 -8.71 -2.18
N GLY A 66 10.34 -9.56 -2.94
CA GLY A 66 9.10 -10.22 -2.55
C GLY A 66 7.83 -9.36 -2.67
N VAL A 67 7.95 -8.15 -3.23
CA VAL A 67 6.82 -7.24 -3.45
C VAL A 67 6.81 -6.77 -4.90
N TYR A 68 5.67 -6.90 -5.53
CA TYR A 68 5.44 -6.59 -6.94
C TYR A 68 4.18 -5.73 -7.10
N CYS A 69 3.99 -5.14 -8.28
CA CYS A 69 2.75 -4.50 -8.71
C CYS A 69 2.44 -4.89 -10.16
N LYS A 70 1.18 -4.74 -10.57
CA LYS A 70 0.82 -4.87 -11.98
C LYS A 70 1.40 -3.72 -12.79
N ARG A 71 1.80 -3.98 -14.04
CA ARG A 71 2.02 -2.92 -15.02
C ARG A 71 0.69 -2.47 -15.58
N ILE A 72 0.47 -1.17 -15.60
CA ILE A 72 -0.76 -0.57 -16.13
C ILE A 72 -0.48 -0.17 -17.58
N LYS A 73 -1.18 -0.79 -18.52
CA LYS A 73 -1.08 -0.43 -19.92
C LYS A 73 -1.86 0.86 -20.18
N THR A 74 -1.19 1.86 -20.75
CA THR A 74 -1.81 3.12 -21.15
C THR A 74 -1.59 3.37 -22.64
N PRO A 75 -2.35 4.26 -23.28
CA PRO A 75 -2.11 4.66 -24.66
C PRO A 75 -0.71 5.26 -24.90
N PHE A 76 -0.04 5.72 -23.84
CA PHE A 76 1.30 6.33 -23.89
C PHE A 76 2.42 5.35 -23.49
N GLY A 77 2.11 4.07 -23.27
CA GLY A 77 3.03 3.03 -22.86
C GLY A 77 2.70 2.41 -21.51
N ASP A 78 3.56 1.51 -21.06
CA ASP A 78 3.40 0.85 -19.77
C ASP A 78 3.74 1.81 -18.62
N TYR A 79 2.86 1.89 -17.64
CA TYR A 79 3.04 2.68 -16.43
C TYR A 79 3.20 1.78 -15.21
N VAL A 80 4.17 2.12 -14.37
CA VAL A 80 4.38 1.51 -13.06
C VAL A 80 4.18 2.60 -12.00
N PRO A 81 3.21 2.47 -11.09
CA PRO A 81 3.01 3.44 -10.02
C PRO A 81 4.27 3.60 -9.15
N SER A 82 4.50 4.80 -8.62
CA SER A 82 5.62 5.03 -7.72
C SER A 82 5.51 4.20 -6.45
N LYS A 83 6.64 3.94 -5.79
CA LYS A 83 6.65 3.24 -4.49
C LYS A 83 5.78 3.97 -3.46
N ASP A 84 5.87 5.30 -3.41
CA ASP A 84 5.09 6.12 -2.48
C ASP A 84 3.58 5.97 -2.70
N THR A 85 3.15 5.95 -3.97
CA THR A 85 1.74 5.71 -4.33
C THR A 85 1.27 4.33 -3.87
N LEU A 86 2.06 3.30 -4.16
CA LEU A 86 1.71 1.92 -3.84
C LEU A 86 1.67 1.66 -2.33
N TYR A 87 2.72 2.08 -1.61
CA TYR A 87 2.77 1.94 -0.15
C TYR A 87 1.74 2.83 0.54
N GLY A 88 1.55 4.06 0.06
CA GLY A 88 0.52 4.96 0.58
C GLY A 88 -0.88 4.34 0.50
N ARG A 89 -1.22 3.73 -0.63
CA ARG A 89 -2.50 3.03 -0.79
C ARG A 89 -2.60 1.79 0.11
N TRP A 90 -1.57 0.98 0.17
CA TRP A 90 -1.54 -0.25 0.98
C TRP A 90 -1.65 0.02 2.49
N LEU A 91 -1.13 1.17 2.95
CA LEU A 91 -1.24 1.58 4.35
C LEU A 91 -2.63 2.13 4.70
N VAL A 92 -3.39 2.57 3.71
CA VAL A 92 -4.74 3.16 3.90
C VAL A 92 -5.85 2.16 3.62
N LEU A 93 -5.65 1.25 2.65
CA LEU A 93 -6.66 0.31 2.19
C LEU A 93 -6.18 -1.15 2.25
N ASP A 94 -7.05 -2.03 2.74
CA ASP A 94 -6.93 -3.49 2.66
C ASP A 94 -8.14 -4.02 1.87
N GLY A 95 -7.97 -4.21 0.56
CA GLY A 95 -9.09 -4.36 -0.37
C GLY A 95 -9.96 -3.12 -0.36
N ASP A 96 -11.23 -3.28 0.00
CA ASP A 96 -12.20 -2.18 0.10
C ASP A 96 -12.31 -1.62 1.54
N ARG A 97 -11.57 -2.19 2.50
CA ARG A 97 -11.61 -1.75 3.89
C ARG A 97 -10.62 -0.62 4.13
N VAL A 98 -11.09 0.46 4.77
CA VAL A 98 -10.21 1.52 5.26
C VAL A 98 -9.51 1.05 6.52
N ILE A 99 -8.18 1.03 6.51
CA ILE A 99 -7.32 0.60 7.62
C ILE A 99 -6.34 1.69 8.05
N GLY A 100 -6.35 2.83 7.39
CA GLY A 100 -5.46 3.94 7.69
C GLY A 100 -5.96 5.24 7.10
N TYR A 101 -5.31 6.33 7.44
CA TYR A 101 -5.60 7.67 6.94
C TYR A 101 -4.35 8.55 6.96
N GLU A 102 -4.33 9.55 6.10
CA GLU A 102 -3.28 10.58 6.11
C GLU A 102 -3.46 11.49 7.34
N THR A 103 -2.34 11.84 8.00
CA THR A 103 -2.31 12.65 9.22
C THR A 103 -1.12 13.59 9.25
N GLY A 104 -0.92 14.33 10.32
CA GLY A 104 0.25 15.17 10.59
C GLY A 104 0.48 16.29 9.58
N PRO A 105 1.75 16.73 9.44
CA PRO A 105 2.09 17.89 8.60
C PRO A 105 1.66 17.75 7.13
N SER A 106 1.68 16.52 6.56
CA SER A 106 1.27 16.32 5.17
C SER A 106 -0.22 16.57 4.96
N LEU A 107 -1.06 16.17 5.90
CA LEU A 107 -2.47 16.48 5.88
C LEU A 107 -2.74 17.97 6.10
N MET A 108 -2.06 18.59 7.06
CA MET A 108 -2.20 20.02 7.35
C MET A 108 -1.81 20.89 6.16
N ASN A 109 -0.71 20.57 5.47
CA ASN A 109 -0.32 21.26 4.24
C ASN A 109 -1.37 21.08 3.13
N ARG A 110 -1.86 19.86 2.92
CA ARG A 110 -2.89 19.57 1.91
C ARG A 110 -4.20 20.31 2.17
N LEU A 111 -4.52 20.57 3.44
CA LEU A 111 -5.70 21.36 3.85
C LEU A 111 -5.43 22.87 3.89
N GLY A 112 -4.20 23.32 3.58
CA GLY A 112 -3.84 24.74 3.59
C GLY A 112 -3.67 25.34 4.99
N LEU A 113 -3.54 24.52 6.03
CA LEU A 113 -3.33 24.96 7.41
C LEU A 113 -1.89 25.41 7.68
N ILE A 114 -0.93 24.83 6.93
CA ILE A 114 0.48 25.21 6.96
C ILE A 114 1.00 25.40 5.53
N SER A 115 1.89 26.36 5.32
CA SER A 115 2.54 26.61 4.02
C SER A 115 3.74 25.68 3.78
N GLN A 116 4.36 25.19 4.86
CA GLN A 116 5.51 24.31 4.78
C GLN A 116 5.15 22.99 4.12
N MET A 117 5.84 22.65 3.01
CA MET A 117 5.66 21.38 2.31
C MET A 117 6.48 20.29 3.02
N PRO A 118 5.84 19.31 3.66
CA PRO A 118 6.55 18.23 4.33
C PRO A 118 7.18 17.30 3.31
N ARG A 119 8.39 16.83 3.60
CA ARG A 119 9.09 15.87 2.74
C ARG A 119 8.43 14.51 2.72
N LYS A 120 7.87 14.09 3.86
CA LYS A 120 7.24 12.77 3.99
C LYS A 120 5.73 12.90 4.12
N LYS A 121 5.02 11.94 3.54
CA LYS A 121 3.60 11.73 3.78
C LYS A 121 3.40 10.98 5.09
N TRP A 122 2.58 11.51 5.98
CA TRP A 122 2.30 10.89 7.28
C TRP A 122 1.01 10.08 7.23
N ILE A 123 1.08 8.79 7.62
CA ILE A 123 -0.06 7.88 7.57
C ILE A 123 -0.21 7.15 8.91
N ALA A 124 -1.36 7.34 9.55
CA ALA A 124 -1.79 6.53 10.68
C ALA A 124 -2.50 5.28 10.15
N THR A 125 -2.09 4.08 10.57
CA THR A 125 -2.62 2.83 10.01
C THR A 125 -2.62 1.69 11.01
N ASN A 126 -3.59 0.78 10.87
CA ASN A 126 -3.62 -0.47 11.62
C ASN A 126 -2.39 -1.36 11.34
N ASN A 127 -1.79 -1.20 10.16
CA ASN A 127 -0.57 -1.90 9.73
C ASN A 127 0.72 -1.14 10.09
N TYR A 128 0.76 -0.49 11.26
CA TYR A 128 1.89 0.37 11.68
C TYR A 128 3.21 -0.38 11.87
N THR A 129 3.21 -1.72 11.90
CA THR A 129 4.43 -2.55 11.97
C THR A 129 4.96 -2.97 10.60
N LEU A 130 4.28 -2.55 9.52
CA LEU A 130 4.69 -2.89 8.16
C LEU A 130 6.06 -2.27 7.85
N PRO A 131 7.04 -3.06 7.38
CA PRO A 131 8.31 -2.51 6.97
C PRO A 131 8.16 -1.71 5.67
N VAL A 132 8.43 -0.41 5.74
CA VAL A 132 8.49 0.48 4.57
C VAL A 132 9.96 0.67 4.17
N PRO A 133 10.31 0.55 2.88
CA PRO A 133 11.65 0.80 2.40
C PRO A 133 12.11 2.23 2.72
N LYS A 134 13.41 2.42 2.99
CA LYS A 134 13.98 3.73 3.38
C LYS A 134 13.86 4.81 2.30
N ASP A 135 13.73 4.40 1.05
CA ASP A 135 13.56 5.27 -0.11
C ASP A 135 12.09 5.64 -0.40
N VAL A 136 11.16 5.18 0.43
CA VAL A 136 9.74 5.57 0.40
C VAL A 136 9.54 6.74 1.37
N GLU A 137 9.02 7.85 0.88
CA GLU A 137 8.84 9.07 1.65
C GLU A 137 7.52 9.05 2.44
N ILE A 138 7.35 8.00 3.27
CA ILE A 138 6.21 7.83 4.15
C ILE A 138 6.69 7.70 5.59
N GLU A 139 6.00 8.39 6.51
CA GLU A 139 6.12 8.23 7.95
C GLU A 139 4.88 7.51 8.48
N ILE A 140 5.08 6.37 9.16
CA ILE A 140 3.99 5.59 9.70
C ILE A 140 3.76 5.94 11.16
N GLN A 141 2.48 6.13 11.52
CA GLN A 141 2.03 6.30 12.89
C GLN A 141 1.07 5.20 13.31
N LYS A 142 1.13 4.84 14.59
CA LYS A 142 0.13 3.99 15.21
C LYS A 142 -1.12 4.84 15.50
N PRO A 143 -2.31 4.45 15.03
CA PRO A 143 -3.53 5.17 15.34
C PRO A 143 -3.92 4.98 16.81
N ARG A 144 -4.69 5.91 17.38
CA ARG A 144 -5.17 5.86 18.77
C ARG A 144 -6.07 4.68 19.05
N ILE A 145 -6.94 4.38 18.09
CA ILE A 145 -7.84 3.24 18.09
C ILE A 145 -7.80 2.61 16.70
N PRO A 146 -8.25 1.36 16.53
CA PRO A 146 -8.34 0.72 15.22
C PRO A 146 -9.13 1.58 14.22
N VAL A 147 -8.54 1.79 13.04
CA VAL A 147 -9.13 2.59 11.96
C VAL A 147 -10.16 1.75 11.23
N THR A 148 -11.32 2.36 10.99
CA THR A 148 -12.42 1.79 10.20
C THR A 148 -12.96 2.82 9.22
N HIS A 149 -13.83 2.39 8.30
CA HIS A 149 -14.49 3.30 7.36
C HIS A 149 -15.34 4.37 8.06
N GLU A 150 -15.92 4.04 9.22
CA GLU A 150 -16.81 4.93 9.96
C GLU A 150 -16.03 5.99 10.75
N ASN A 151 -14.82 5.67 11.25
CA ASN A 151 -14.12 6.53 12.20
C ASN A 151 -12.91 7.30 11.64
N TYR A 152 -12.38 6.95 10.47
CA TYR A 152 -11.11 7.52 9.99
C TYR A 152 -11.14 9.05 9.84
N LYS A 153 -12.27 9.63 9.41
CA LYS A 153 -12.42 11.09 9.27
C LYS A 153 -12.40 11.81 10.62
N TYR A 154 -13.02 11.22 11.63
CA TYR A 154 -13.00 11.76 12.99
C TYR A 154 -11.60 11.70 13.58
N LEU A 155 -10.86 10.60 13.35
CA LEU A 155 -9.49 10.46 13.79
C LEU A 155 -8.57 11.49 13.11
N GLN A 156 -8.77 11.75 11.81
CA GLN A 156 -8.05 12.82 11.09
C GLN A 156 -8.26 14.19 11.74
N ILE A 157 -9.49 14.52 12.10
CA ILE A 157 -9.81 15.81 12.74
C ILE A 157 -9.18 15.91 14.12
N LEU A 158 -9.22 14.84 14.91
CA LEU A 158 -8.59 14.81 16.24
C LEU A 158 -7.08 14.99 16.16
N ASP A 159 -6.42 14.32 15.21
CA ASP A 159 -4.98 14.45 15.00
C ASP A 159 -4.62 15.88 14.56
N ILE A 160 -5.40 16.50 13.67
CA ILE A 160 -5.20 17.91 13.27
C ILE A 160 -5.31 18.83 14.48
N ILE A 161 -6.34 18.70 15.32
CA ILE A 161 -6.54 19.54 16.48
C ILE A 161 -5.36 19.45 17.45
N GLU A 162 -4.82 18.25 17.67
CA GLU A 162 -3.64 18.09 18.54
C GLU A 162 -2.36 18.63 17.92
N ASP A 163 -2.20 18.52 16.61
CA ASP A 163 -1.03 19.00 15.90
C ASP A 163 -1.07 20.52 15.70
N MET A 164 -2.24 21.17 15.75
CA MET A 164 -2.39 22.62 15.64
C MET A 164 -1.61 23.38 16.74
N ASP A 165 -1.56 22.85 17.93
CA ASP A 165 -0.80 23.49 19.04
C ASP A 165 0.73 23.40 18.83
N ARG A 166 1.19 22.53 17.94
CA ARG A 166 2.62 22.24 17.71
C ARG A 166 3.14 22.74 16.35
N ALA A 167 2.25 22.98 15.43
CA ALA A 167 2.61 23.39 14.07
C ALA A 167 2.61 24.93 13.96
N PRO A 168 3.54 25.53 13.22
CA PRO A 168 3.43 26.92 12.81
C PRO A 168 2.25 27.07 11.86
N ILE A 169 1.10 27.48 12.39
CA ILE A 169 -0.10 27.73 11.59
C ILE A 169 0.11 29.07 10.88
N ASP A 170 0.20 29.01 9.55
CA ASP A 170 0.32 30.20 8.71
C ASP A 170 -1.02 30.79 8.30
N ALA A 171 -2.14 30.11 8.61
CA ALA A 171 -3.46 30.61 8.34
C ALA A 171 -3.72 31.83 9.27
N ALA A 172 -3.72 33.02 8.69
CA ALA A 172 -4.20 34.21 9.40
C ALA A 172 -5.58 33.93 9.97
N ALA A 173 -5.76 34.21 11.26
CA ALA A 173 -7.09 34.16 11.86
C ALA A 173 -8.01 35.07 11.01
N PRO A 174 -9.22 34.63 10.64
CA PRO A 174 -10.17 35.50 9.96
C PRO A 174 -10.42 36.70 10.87
N GLU A 175 -10.23 37.91 10.35
CA GLU A 175 -10.60 39.16 11.01
C GLU A 175 -12.10 39.22 11.33
#